data_cd6f5d5ee99bb6c92829351cf6b0fcd9
#
_entry.id   cd6f5d5ee99bb6c92829351cf6b0fcd9
#
_cell.length_a   1.000
_cell.length_b   1.000
_cell.length_c   1.000
_cell.angle_alpha   90.00
_cell.angle_beta   90.00
_cell.angle_gamma   90.00
#
_symmetry.space_group_name_H-M   'P 1'
#
loop_
_entity.id
_entity.type
_entity.pdbx_description
1 polymer ?
#
loop_
_entity_poly.entity_id
_entity_poly.type
_entity_poly.pdbx_seq_one_letter_code
_entity_poly.pdbx_strand_id
1 'polypeptide(L)'
;MTKFALEILDVLITNEATTAMQSMSVRQLYDAMPEQRRKSYSTIYRHLINLTEKGYVDNALDDGLSSTYIITTTGKQLHDALYK
;
A
#
# COMPACT_ATOMS: atom_id res chain seq x y z
N MET A 1 -2.23 5.91 13.15
CA MET A 1 -2.48 5.40 11.78
C MET A 1 -3.89 4.84 11.70
N THR A 2 -4.59 5.10 10.61
CA THR A 2 -5.94 4.57 10.46
C THR A 2 -5.91 3.07 10.16
N LYS A 3 -7.03 2.42 10.47
CA LYS A 3 -7.20 1.00 10.20
C LYS A 3 -7.05 0.69 8.71
N PHE A 4 -7.56 1.58 7.86
CA PHE A 4 -7.48 1.39 6.40
C PHE A 4 -6.05 1.50 5.89
N ALA A 5 -5.26 2.41 6.43
CA ALA A 5 -3.84 2.52 6.07
C ALA A 5 -3.09 1.23 6.42
N LEU A 6 -3.38 0.64 7.58
CA LEU A 6 -2.82 -0.66 7.95
C LEU A 6 -3.24 -1.76 6.98
N GLU A 7 -4.48 -1.74 6.53
CA GLU A 7 -4.98 -2.68 5.54
C GLU A 7 -4.16 -2.61 4.24
N ILE A 8 -3.82 -1.39 3.80
CA ILE A 8 -2.98 -1.20 2.62
C ILE A 8 -1.61 -1.84 2.83
N LEU A 9 -0.98 -1.59 3.98
CA LEU A 9 0.32 -2.18 4.29
C LEU A 9 0.24 -3.70 4.31
N ASP A 10 -0.83 -4.24 4.89
CA ASP A 10 -1.05 -5.68 4.96
C ASP A 10 -1.17 -6.31 3.57
N VAL A 11 -1.92 -5.68 2.68
CA VAL A 11 -2.07 -6.16 1.30
C VAL A 11 -0.72 -6.16 0.58
N LEU A 12 0.07 -5.09 0.75
CA LEU A 12 1.39 -5.01 0.14
C LEU A 12 2.31 -6.12 0.64
N ILE A 13 2.29 -6.40 1.94
CA ILE A 13 3.10 -7.46 2.52
C ILE A 13 2.64 -8.84 2.02
N THR A 14 1.35 -9.09 2.07
CA THR A 14 0.77 -10.37 1.65
C THR A 14 1.11 -10.69 0.19
N ASN A 15 1.18 -9.68 -0.66
CA ASN A 15 1.50 -9.82 -2.07
C ASN A 15 2.99 -9.65 -2.36
N GLU A 16 3.81 -9.56 -1.32
CA GLU A 16 5.27 -9.43 -1.44
C GLU A 16 5.68 -8.24 -2.31
N ALA A 17 4.96 -7.13 -2.18
CA ALA A 17 5.21 -5.91 -2.96
C ALA A 17 6.40 -5.14 -2.38
N THR A 18 7.59 -5.70 -2.53
CA THR A 18 8.83 -5.13 -1.99
C THR A 18 9.85 -4.75 -3.06
N THR A 19 9.57 -5.12 -4.32
CA THR A 19 10.42 -4.79 -5.46
C THR A 19 9.58 -4.20 -6.58
N ALA A 20 10.23 -3.53 -7.53
CA ALA A 20 9.54 -2.94 -8.67
C ALA A 20 8.72 -3.96 -9.47
N MET A 21 9.25 -5.18 -9.61
CA MET A 21 8.56 -6.24 -10.36
C MET A 21 7.27 -6.70 -9.68
N GLN A 22 7.21 -6.59 -8.36
CA GLN A 22 6.05 -7.03 -7.58
C GLN A 22 5.26 -5.86 -7.02
N SER A 23 5.57 -4.64 -7.48
CA SER A 23 4.85 -3.46 -7.03
C SER A 23 3.39 -3.50 -7.47
N MET A 24 2.53 -2.83 -6.71
CA MET A 24 1.08 -2.86 -6.92
C MET A 24 0.55 -1.48 -7.29
N SER A 25 -0.32 -1.44 -8.28
CA SER A 25 -1.08 -0.24 -8.64
C SER A 25 -2.25 -0.05 -7.69
N VAL A 26 -2.89 1.12 -7.75
CA VAL A 26 -4.11 1.38 -6.98
C VAL A 26 -5.19 0.34 -7.30
N ARG A 27 -5.36 0.01 -8.57
CA ARG A 27 -6.34 -0.98 -8.98
C ARG A 27 -6.04 -2.37 -8.41
N GLN A 28 -4.78 -2.78 -8.43
CA GLN A 28 -4.38 -4.07 -7.87
C GLN A 28 -4.63 -4.12 -6.36
N LEU A 29 -4.34 -3.03 -5.66
CA LEU A 29 -4.65 -2.92 -4.23
C LEU A 29 -6.16 -3.01 -4.00
N TYR A 30 -6.94 -2.30 -4.79
CA TYR A 30 -8.39 -2.35 -4.71
C TYR A 30 -8.91 -3.77 -4.89
N ASP A 31 -8.45 -4.46 -5.93
CA ASP A 31 -8.90 -5.82 -6.23
C ASP A 31 -8.47 -6.84 -5.18
N ALA A 32 -7.34 -6.61 -4.52
CA ALA A 32 -6.81 -7.52 -3.51
C ALA A 32 -7.48 -7.38 -2.15
N MET A 33 -8.20 -6.28 -1.92
CA MET A 33 -8.89 -6.05 -0.65
C MET A 33 -10.22 -6.79 -0.59
N PRO A 34 -10.60 -7.31 0.60
CA PRO A 34 -11.94 -7.86 0.79
C PRO A 34 -13.00 -6.79 0.47
N GLU A 35 -14.06 -7.20 -0.20
CA GLU A 35 -15.11 -6.29 -0.64
C GLU A 35 -15.68 -5.45 0.50
N GLN A 36 -15.85 -6.04 1.69
CA GLN A 36 -16.42 -5.37 2.85
C GLN A 36 -15.52 -4.26 3.41
N ARG A 37 -14.22 -4.31 3.13
CA ARG A 37 -13.23 -3.34 3.63
C ARG A 37 -12.73 -2.42 2.54
N ARG A 38 -13.15 -2.65 1.31
CA ARG A 38 -12.68 -1.93 0.15
C ARG A 38 -13.23 -0.51 0.14
N LYS A 39 -12.37 0.45 -0.23
CA LYS A 39 -12.76 1.84 -0.42
C LYS A 39 -12.46 2.25 -1.86
N SER A 40 -12.90 3.45 -2.25
CA SER A 40 -12.73 3.92 -3.62
C SER A 40 -11.25 4.06 -3.99
N TYR A 41 -10.97 4.07 -5.30
CA TYR A 41 -9.62 4.31 -5.82
C TYR A 41 -9.05 5.63 -5.30
N SER A 42 -9.86 6.69 -5.28
CA SER A 42 -9.41 7.99 -4.77
C SER A 42 -8.97 7.93 -3.32
N THR A 43 -9.71 7.19 -2.49
CA THR A 43 -9.39 7.04 -1.08
C THR A 43 -8.09 6.25 -0.91
N ILE A 44 -7.94 5.15 -1.67
CA ILE A 44 -6.71 4.35 -1.64
C ILE A 44 -5.52 5.22 -2.05
N TYR A 45 -5.67 5.98 -3.13
CA TYR A 45 -4.60 6.85 -3.62
C TYR A 45 -4.17 7.87 -2.57
N ARG A 46 -5.13 8.53 -1.91
CA ARG A 46 -4.81 9.51 -0.86
C ARG A 46 -4.03 8.88 0.29
N HIS A 47 -4.42 7.67 0.70
CA HIS A 47 -3.68 6.95 1.74
C HIS A 47 -2.28 6.60 1.28
N LEU A 48 -2.11 6.19 0.02
CA LEU A 48 -0.79 5.88 -0.52
C LEU A 48 0.13 7.11 -0.53
N ILE A 49 -0.39 8.27 -0.92
CA ILE A 49 0.37 9.52 -0.89
C ILE A 49 0.82 9.82 0.54
N ASN A 50 -0.08 9.70 1.50
CA ASN A 50 0.23 9.95 2.91
C ASN A 50 1.29 8.97 3.44
N LEU A 51 1.15 7.68 3.10
CA LEU A 51 2.10 6.66 3.52
C LEU A 51 3.47 6.86 2.88
N THR A 52 3.50 7.33 1.63
CA THR A 52 4.75 7.64 0.93
C THR A 52 5.46 8.82 1.60
N GLU A 53 4.72 9.85 1.98
CA GLU A 53 5.28 10.99 2.69
C GLU A 53 5.89 10.59 4.03
N LYS A 54 5.32 9.61 4.69
CA LYS A 54 5.80 9.11 5.98
C LYS A 54 6.91 8.06 5.84
N GLY A 55 7.23 7.66 4.62
CA GLY A 55 8.30 6.70 4.38
C GLY A 55 7.91 5.24 4.56
N TYR A 56 6.64 4.92 4.73
CA TYR A 56 6.18 3.54 4.89
C TYR A 56 5.94 2.83 3.57
N VAL A 57 5.73 3.59 2.52
CA VAL A 57 5.50 3.11 1.16
C VAL A 57 6.36 3.94 0.22
N ASP A 58 6.72 3.39 -0.93
CA ASP A 58 7.48 4.11 -1.93
C ASP A 58 6.89 3.85 -3.32
N ASN A 59 7.07 4.80 -4.23
CA ASN A 59 6.73 4.61 -5.64
C ASN A 59 7.81 3.75 -6.29
N ALA A 60 7.38 2.64 -6.87
CA ALA A 60 8.30 1.79 -7.63
C ALA A 60 8.35 2.23 -9.10
N LEU A 61 7.19 2.53 -9.66
CA LEU A 61 7.07 3.08 -11.01
C LEU A 61 6.16 4.30 -10.91
N ASP A 62 6.69 5.46 -11.29
CA ASP A 62 5.94 6.71 -11.27
C ASP A 62 5.49 7.03 -12.69
N ASP A 63 4.38 6.48 -13.09
CA ASP A 63 3.84 6.60 -14.44
C ASP A 63 2.42 7.17 -14.42
N GLY A 64 2.26 8.30 -13.74
CA GLY A 64 0.97 8.99 -13.64
C GLY A 64 -0.11 8.08 -13.07
N LEU A 65 -1.18 7.86 -13.81
CA LEU A 65 -2.31 7.04 -13.38
C LEU A 65 -1.95 5.57 -13.19
N SER A 66 -0.81 5.14 -13.74
CA SER A 66 -0.36 3.76 -13.65
C SER A 66 0.78 3.60 -12.63
N SER A 67 0.94 4.55 -11.73
CA SER A 67 1.95 4.47 -10.66
C SER A 67 1.76 3.21 -9.85
N THR A 68 2.88 2.60 -9.45
CA THR A 68 2.87 1.40 -8.61
C THR A 68 3.63 1.66 -7.32
N TYR A 69 3.34 0.85 -6.31
CA TYR A 69 3.82 1.09 -4.94
C TYR A 69 4.39 -0.17 -4.33
N ILE A 70 5.39 0.03 -3.48
CA ILE A 70 5.99 -1.04 -2.69
C ILE A 70 5.98 -0.64 -1.22
N ILE A 71 6.02 -1.63 -0.33
CA ILE A 71 6.22 -1.37 1.09
C ILE A 71 7.72 -1.25 1.37
N THR A 72 8.10 -0.30 2.22
CA THR A 72 9.47 -0.10 2.64
C THR A 72 9.81 -0.96 3.86
N THR A 73 11.08 -1.05 4.21
CA THR A 73 11.50 -1.70 5.45
C THR A 73 10.84 -1.04 6.66
N THR A 74 10.77 0.29 6.67
CA THR A 74 10.10 1.04 7.75
C THR A 74 8.61 0.68 7.81
N GLY A 75 7.95 0.55 6.66
CA GLY A 75 6.55 0.13 6.60
C GLY A 75 6.34 -1.26 7.14
N LYS A 76 7.22 -2.20 6.82
CA LYS A 76 7.15 -3.56 7.35
C LYS A 76 7.32 -3.59 8.86
N GLN A 77 8.26 -2.82 9.38
CA GLN A 77 8.51 -2.74 10.82
C GLN A 77 7.29 -2.21 11.56
N LEU A 78 6.64 -1.19 11.01
CA LEU A 78 5.42 -0.64 11.59
C LEU A 78 4.30 -1.68 11.58
N HIS A 79 4.09 -2.34 10.47
CA HIS A 79 3.08 -3.38 10.33
C HIS A 79 3.31 -4.48 11.36
N ASP A 80 4.53 -4.98 11.46
CA ASP A 80 4.87 -6.06 12.41
C ASP A 80 4.62 -5.63 13.85
N ALA A 81 4.95 -4.40 14.20
CA ALA A 81 4.74 -3.88 15.55
C ALA A 81 3.25 -3.79 15.91
N LEU A 82 2.39 -3.48 14.94
CA LEU A 82 0.96 -3.29 15.17
C LEU A 82 0.15 -4.57 15.09
N TYR A 83 0.69 -5.61 14.44
CA TYR A 83 0.01 -6.91 14.31
C TYR A 83 0.56 -7.99 15.24
N LYS A 84 1.46 -7.62 16.13
CA LYS A 84 1.98 -8.55 17.14
C LYS A 84 1.00 -8.77 18.28
#